data_0cde83f4cfde1c33e229e7e31e7b9691
#
_entry.id   0cde83f4cfde1c33e229e7e31e7b9691
#
_cell.length_a   1.000
_cell.length_b   1.000
_cell.length_c   1.000
_cell.angle_alpha   90.00
_cell.angle_beta   90.00
_cell.angle_gamma   90.00
#
_symmetry.space_group_name_H-M   'P 1'
#
loop_
_entity.id
_entity.type
_entity.pdbx_description
1 polymer ?
#
loop_
_entity_poly.entity_id
_entity_poly.type
_entity_poly.pdbx_seq_one_letter_code
_entity_poly.pdbx_strand_id
1 'polypeptide(L)'
;LGQRPDYNNIRQYVTDIEPLFVEYMDWWLPRNSQDGWVEEINDLTADAEIQYKKNPRFAQHAKPRTEALRKYIEQNGCSDPIVQGLISALRYDRTYFDKLVASLLPLLEKLTTGKIGNLIAPDYFDVDDERPIFDWTQIIRKRGIVYIGLDAMTDTEVASAVGNSMFSDLVSTSGMIYKHGFEHGMLDGRNNAM
;
A
#
# COMPACT_ATOMS: atom_id res chain seq x y z
N LEU A 1 -8.96 -1.57 1.09
CA LEU A 1 -9.32 -0.49 0.15
C LEU A 1 -9.69 -1.02 -1.25
N GLY A 2 -9.45 -2.29 -1.56
CA GLY A 2 -9.82 -2.91 -2.85
C GLY A 2 -8.89 -2.58 -4.03
N GLN A 3 -7.91 -1.73 -3.84
CA GLN A 3 -6.90 -1.44 -4.84
C GLN A 3 -5.75 -2.44 -4.75
N ARG A 4 -5.18 -2.83 -5.89
CA ARG A 4 -3.93 -3.61 -5.91
C ARG A 4 -2.78 -2.66 -5.61
N PRO A 5 -1.96 -2.92 -4.58
CA PRO A 5 -0.80 -2.09 -4.29
C PRO A 5 0.23 -2.26 -5.42
N ASP A 6 0.74 -1.16 -5.93
CA ASP A 6 1.90 -1.11 -6.81
C ASP A 6 3.15 -0.61 -6.06
N TYR A 7 4.30 -0.65 -6.71
CA TYR A 7 5.54 -0.18 -6.09
C TYR A 7 5.56 1.33 -5.80
N ASN A 8 4.81 2.14 -6.56
CA ASN A 8 4.68 3.59 -6.32
C ASN A 8 3.89 3.84 -5.03
N ASN A 9 2.77 3.14 -4.85
CA ASN A 9 1.96 3.21 -3.64
C ASN A 9 2.78 2.77 -2.41
N ILE A 10 3.51 1.64 -2.53
CA ILE A 10 4.39 1.16 -1.45
C ILE A 10 5.44 2.22 -1.12
N ARG A 11 6.12 2.80 -2.13
CA ARG A 11 7.12 3.85 -1.93
C ARG A 11 6.53 5.07 -1.23
N GLN A 12 5.35 5.52 -1.66
CA GLN A 12 4.66 6.66 -1.07
C GLN A 12 4.38 6.44 0.42
N TYR A 13 3.79 5.29 0.78
CA TYR A 13 3.41 4.99 2.16
C TYR A 13 4.60 4.62 3.04
N VAL A 14 5.67 4.08 2.47
CA VAL A 14 6.94 3.86 3.19
C VAL A 14 7.65 5.19 3.45
N THR A 15 7.49 6.19 2.59
CA THR A 15 8.05 7.53 2.81
C THR A 15 7.24 8.32 3.84
N ASP A 16 5.91 8.21 3.80
CA ASP A 16 5.00 8.88 4.73
C ASP A 16 3.78 7.98 4.99
N ILE A 17 3.69 7.43 6.19
CA ILE A 17 2.59 6.55 6.61
C ILE A 17 1.28 7.30 6.87
N GLU A 18 1.36 8.61 7.08
CA GLU A 18 0.21 9.43 7.48
C GLU A 18 -0.93 9.42 6.44
N PRO A 19 -0.66 9.56 5.12
CA PRO A 19 -1.71 9.45 4.10
C PRO A 19 -2.43 8.08 4.11
N LEU A 20 -1.68 6.98 4.31
CA LEU A 20 -2.28 5.65 4.40
C LEU A 20 -3.22 5.53 5.61
N PHE A 21 -2.82 6.06 6.75
CA PHE A 21 -3.67 6.07 7.94
C PHE A 21 -4.97 6.83 7.68
N VAL A 22 -4.89 8.03 7.13
CA VAL A 22 -6.07 8.86 6.84
C VAL A 22 -7.00 8.15 5.85
N GLU A 23 -6.46 7.62 4.76
CA GLU A 23 -7.22 6.91 3.74
C GLU A 23 -7.90 5.65 4.31
N TYR A 24 -7.18 4.89 5.14
CA TYR A 24 -7.77 3.73 5.80
C TYR A 24 -8.88 4.13 6.76
N MET A 25 -8.71 5.20 7.55
CA MET A 25 -9.73 5.70 8.46
C MET A 25 -10.97 6.22 7.73
N ASP A 26 -10.80 6.93 6.62
CA ASP A 26 -11.93 7.41 5.79
C ASP A 26 -12.76 6.23 5.22
N TRP A 27 -12.13 5.08 4.97
CA TRP A 27 -12.81 3.85 4.58
C TRP A 27 -13.44 3.11 5.78
N TRP A 28 -12.76 3.08 6.91
CA TRP A 28 -13.13 2.28 8.10
C TRP A 28 -14.24 2.92 8.93
N LEU A 29 -14.18 4.24 9.16
CA LEU A 29 -15.10 4.97 10.05
C LEU A 29 -16.57 4.83 9.64
N PRO A 30 -16.98 5.03 8.36
CA PRO A 30 -18.38 4.90 7.98
C PRO A 30 -18.97 3.50 8.21
N ARG A 31 -18.13 2.49 8.41
CA ARG A 31 -18.53 1.09 8.57
C ARG A 31 -18.52 0.62 10.01
N ASN A 32 -17.79 1.31 10.89
CA ASN A 32 -17.51 0.81 12.23
C ASN A 32 -17.78 1.83 13.33
N SER A 33 -18.07 3.09 12.99
CA SER A 33 -18.36 4.14 13.98
C SER A 33 -19.86 4.34 14.17
N GLN A 34 -20.22 4.88 15.33
CA GLN A 34 -21.59 5.27 15.65
C GLN A 34 -21.96 6.59 14.94
N ASP A 35 -23.25 6.89 14.84
CA ASP A 35 -23.73 8.16 14.31
C ASP A 35 -23.12 9.35 15.07
N GLY A 36 -22.76 10.42 14.34
CA GLY A 36 -22.16 11.63 14.91
C GLY A 36 -20.62 11.64 14.87
N TRP A 37 -19.97 10.58 14.40
CA TRP A 37 -18.48 10.52 14.29
C TRP A 37 -17.89 11.63 13.41
N VAL A 38 -18.64 12.09 12.40
CA VAL A 38 -18.17 13.15 11.46
C VAL A 38 -18.00 14.46 12.20
N GLU A 39 -19.02 14.85 12.99
CA GLU A 39 -19.03 16.07 13.78
C GLU A 39 -17.93 16.03 14.83
N GLU A 40 -17.80 14.91 15.54
CA GLU A 40 -16.75 14.71 16.55
C GLU A 40 -15.34 14.85 15.98
N ILE A 41 -15.06 14.25 14.80
CA ILE A 41 -13.76 14.39 14.14
C ILE A 41 -13.53 15.82 13.64
N ASN A 42 -14.56 16.51 13.16
CA ASN A 42 -14.42 17.91 12.74
C ASN A 42 -14.08 18.81 13.93
N ASP A 43 -14.72 18.62 15.08
CA ASP A 43 -14.43 19.36 16.30
C ASP A 43 -13.00 19.09 16.78
N LEU A 44 -12.59 17.83 16.82
CA LEU A 44 -11.22 17.43 17.16
C LEU A 44 -10.17 18.01 16.19
N THR A 45 -10.54 18.11 14.91
CA THR A 45 -9.65 18.71 13.89
C THR A 45 -9.49 20.21 14.10
N ALA A 46 -10.59 20.91 14.38
CA ALA A 46 -10.56 22.35 14.69
C ALA A 46 -9.73 22.62 15.94
N ASP A 47 -9.88 21.81 16.98
CA ASP A 47 -9.09 21.91 18.21
C ASP A 47 -7.58 21.67 17.93
N ALA A 48 -7.25 20.69 17.11
CA ALA A 48 -5.87 20.43 16.71
C ALA A 48 -5.28 21.60 15.93
N GLU A 49 -6.02 22.21 15.01
CA GLU A 49 -5.59 23.39 14.26
C GLU A 49 -5.29 24.59 15.17
N ILE A 50 -6.15 24.81 16.19
CA ILE A 50 -5.93 25.88 17.19
C ILE A 50 -4.66 25.62 17.98
N GLN A 51 -4.43 24.36 18.41
CA GLN A 51 -3.21 24.00 19.13
C GLN A 51 -1.95 24.17 18.28
N TYR A 52 -2.01 23.83 16.99
CA TYR A 52 -0.88 24.00 16.07
C TYR A 52 -0.54 25.46 15.81
N LYS A 53 -1.55 26.32 15.71
CA LYS A 53 -1.34 27.78 15.60
C LYS A 53 -0.68 28.37 16.86
N LYS A 54 -1.02 27.84 18.06
CA LYS A 54 -0.44 28.27 19.32
C LYS A 54 0.99 27.75 19.54
N ASN A 55 1.27 26.53 19.07
CA ASN A 55 2.58 25.91 19.23
C ASN A 55 3.01 25.15 17.96
N PRO A 56 3.76 25.79 17.06
CA PRO A 56 4.20 25.20 15.81
C PRO A 56 5.02 23.89 15.94
N ARG A 57 5.56 23.61 17.13
CA ARG A 57 6.29 22.35 17.36
C ARG A 57 5.39 21.13 17.27
N PHE A 58 4.10 21.25 17.58
CA PHE A 58 3.14 20.16 17.39
C PHE A 58 2.91 19.85 15.92
N ALA A 59 3.00 20.83 15.03
CA ALA A 59 2.85 20.64 13.59
C ALA A 59 3.97 19.78 12.94
N GLN A 60 5.06 19.51 13.66
CA GLN A 60 6.18 18.70 13.18
C GLN A 60 5.90 17.20 13.26
N HIS A 61 4.87 16.77 14.00
CA HIS A 61 4.65 15.36 14.30
C HIS A 61 3.49 14.72 13.49
N ALA A 62 2.44 15.45 13.19
CA ALA A 62 1.31 14.96 12.39
C ALA A 62 0.45 16.14 11.88
N LYS A 63 -0.36 15.91 10.85
CA LYS A 63 -1.36 16.89 10.39
C LYS A 63 -2.56 16.95 11.36
N PRO A 64 -3.29 18.08 11.43
CA PRO A 64 -4.43 18.23 12.35
C PRO A 64 -5.47 17.09 12.24
N ARG A 65 -5.81 16.70 11.01
CA ARG A 65 -6.76 15.59 10.76
C ARG A 65 -6.24 14.25 11.29
N THR A 66 -4.97 13.95 11.11
CA THR A 66 -4.35 12.72 11.62
C THR A 66 -4.39 12.67 13.14
N GLU A 67 -4.10 13.78 13.79
CA GLU A 67 -4.18 13.90 15.24
C GLU A 67 -5.62 13.76 15.74
N ALA A 68 -6.59 14.34 15.05
CA ALA A 68 -8.02 14.21 15.36
C ALA A 68 -8.48 12.74 15.26
N LEU A 69 -8.14 12.06 14.16
CA LEU A 69 -8.46 10.65 13.96
C LEU A 69 -7.84 9.76 15.05
N ARG A 70 -6.58 10.02 15.40
CA ARG A 70 -5.89 9.29 16.48
C ARG A 70 -6.60 9.48 17.83
N LYS A 71 -6.96 10.72 18.17
CA LYS A 71 -7.69 11.03 19.41
C LYS A 71 -9.07 10.39 19.44
N TYR A 72 -9.79 10.44 18.31
CA TYR A 72 -11.09 9.78 18.19
C TYR A 72 -10.99 8.29 18.52
N ILE A 73 -10.01 7.59 17.97
CA ILE A 73 -9.79 6.16 18.26
C ILE A 73 -9.37 5.91 19.71
N GLU A 74 -8.57 6.80 20.30
CA GLU A 74 -8.18 6.69 21.72
C GLU A 74 -9.38 6.87 22.67
N GLN A 75 -10.33 7.73 22.33
CA GLN A 75 -11.53 8.01 23.13
C GLN A 75 -12.60 6.94 22.98
N ASN A 76 -12.84 6.48 21.75
CA ASN A 76 -13.92 5.53 21.44
C ASN A 76 -13.46 4.07 21.47
N GLY A 77 -12.16 3.82 21.51
CA GLY A 77 -11.57 2.49 21.42
C GLY A 77 -11.63 1.90 20.02
N CYS A 78 -10.73 0.98 19.72
CA CYS A 78 -10.74 0.24 18.45
C CYS A 78 -10.05 -1.10 18.65
N SER A 79 -10.69 -2.17 18.20
CA SER A 79 -10.12 -3.54 18.23
C SER A 79 -9.55 -3.98 16.88
N ASP A 80 -9.64 -3.16 15.84
CA ASP A 80 -9.12 -3.47 14.52
C ASP A 80 -7.58 -3.50 14.55
N PRO A 81 -6.94 -4.64 14.22
CA PRO A 81 -5.49 -4.79 14.29
C PRO A 81 -4.75 -3.90 13.28
N ILE A 82 -5.39 -3.57 12.15
CA ILE A 82 -4.79 -2.69 11.13
C ILE A 82 -4.76 -1.26 11.65
N VAL A 83 -5.86 -0.77 12.22
CA VAL A 83 -5.91 0.57 12.85
C VAL A 83 -4.85 0.69 13.94
N GLN A 84 -4.75 -0.32 14.81
CA GLN A 84 -3.75 -0.34 15.89
C GLN A 84 -2.31 -0.37 15.35
N GLY A 85 -2.06 -1.12 14.28
CA GLY A 85 -0.77 -1.18 13.60
C GLY A 85 -0.38 0.17 13.00
N LEU A 86 -1.30 0.85 12.32
CA LEU A 86 -1.09 2.17 11.72
C LEU A 86 -0.83 3.24 12.80
N ILE A 87 -1.61 3.24 13.89
CA ILE A 87 -1.37 4.15 15.04
C ILE A 87 0.01 3.89 15.66
N SER A 88 0.40 2.64 15.80
CA SER A 88 1.74 2.29 16.30
C SER A 88 2.84 2.83 15.37
N ALA A 89 2.67 2.69 14.07
CA ALA A 89 3.61 3.22 13.08
C ALA A 89 3.72 4.76 13.13
N LEU A 90 2.61 5.46 13.32
CA LEU A 90 2.59 6.93 13.47
C LEU A 90 3.29 7.41 14.75
N ARG A 91 3.40 6.57 15.79
CA ARG A 91 4.08 6.91 17.05
C ARG A 91 5.59 6.78 16.97
N TYR A 92 6.13 6.11 15.95
CA TYR A 92 7.59 6.01 15.81
C TYR A 92 8.19 7.39 15.55
N ASP A 93 9.30 7.66 16.22
CA ASP A 93 10.15 8.80 15.88
C ASP A 93 10.55 8.72 14.40
N ARG A 94 10.40 9.84 13.69
CA ARG A 94 10.66 9.88 12.25
C ARG A 94 12.08 9.44 11.92
N THR A 95 13.04 9.83 12.76
CA THR A 95 14.45 9.45 12.60
C THR A 95 14.64 7.93 12.72
N TYR A 96 13.89 7.28 13.60
CA TYR A 96 13.92 5.83 13.75
C TYR A 96 13.28 5.13 12.55
N PHE A 97 12.12 5.62 12.12
CA PHE A 97 11.43 5.10 10.94
C PHE A 97 12.30 5.24 9.68
N ASP A 98 12.92 6.42 9.47
CA ASP A 98 13.82 6.67 8.35
C ASP A 98 15.00 5.67 8.32
N LYS A 99 15.52 5.28 9.48
CA LYS A 99 16.57 4.26 9.57
C LYS A 99 16.06 2.87 9.18
N LEU A 100 14.85 2.51 9.57
CA LEU A 100 14.24 1.22 9.22
C LEU A 100 14.04 1.08 7.72
N VAL A 101 13.64 2.15 7.06
CA VAL A 101 13.33 2.14 5.63
C VAL A 101 14.49 2.57 4.73
N ALA A 102 15.59 3.03 5.31
CA ALA A 102 16.75 3.56 4.58
C ALA A 102 17.36 2.60 3.54
N SER A 103 17.30 1.29 3.79
CA SER A 103 17.76 0.28 2.84
C SER A 103 16.73 -0.05 1.76
N LEU A 104 15.44 0.15 2.06
CA LEU A 104 14.33 -0.18 1.16
C LEU A 104 14.05 0.95 0.16
N LEU A 105 14.13 2.21 0.60
CA LEU A 105 13.80 3.37 -0.24
C LEU A 105 14.60 3.44 -1.54
N PRO A 106 15.94 3.28 -1.55
CA PRO A 106 16.73 3.31 -2.78
C PRO A 106 16.33 2.19 -3.76
N LEU A 107 15.97 1.02 -3.24
CA LEU A 107 15.49 -0.09 -4.07
C LEU A 107 14.11 0.23 -4.68
N LEU A 108 13.18 0.74 -3.88
CA LEU A 108 11.87 1.16 -4.38
C LEU A 108 12.01 2.28 -5.41
N GLU A 109 12.95 3.19 -5.22
CA GLU A 109 13.23 4.27 -6.17
C GLU A 109 13.71 3.72 -7.51
N LYS A 110 14.66 2.77 -7.52
CA LYS A 110 15.10 2.07 -8.72
C LYS A 110 13.96 1.31 -9.42
N LEU A 111 13.07 0.66 -8.66
CA LEU A 111 11.94 -0.11 -9.19
C LEU A 111 10.81 0.77 -9.73
N THR A 112 10.70 2.03 -9.28
CA THR A 112 9.61 2.93 -9.69
C THR A 112 10.03 4.00 -10.70
N THR A 113 11.30 4.04 -11.10
CA THR A 113 11.81 5.05 -12.03
C THR A 113 12.29 4.45 -13.36
N GLY A 114 12.34 5.30 -14.38
CA GLY A 114 12.86 4.95 -15.70
C GLY A 114 12.10 3.81 -16.40
N LYS A 115 12.81 3.06 -17.23
CA LYS A 115 12.22 1.96 -18.02
C LYS A 115 11.69 0.81 -17.14
N ILE A 116 12.33 0.56 -16.00
CA ILE A 116 11.93 -0.48 -15.07
C ILE A 116 10.60 -0.12 -14.43
N GLY A 117 10.46 1.12 -13.92
CA GLY A 117 9.21 1.60 -13.36
C GLY A 117 8.04 1.49 -14.34
N ASN A 118 8.25 1.87 -15.59
CA ASN A 118 7.23 1.74 -16.64
C ASN A 118 6.85 0.28 -16.93
N LEU A 119 7.75 -0.67 -16.68
CA LEU A 119 7.49 -2.09 -16.95
C LEU A 119 6.77 -2.80 -15.81
N ILE A 120 7.17 -2.52 -14.55
CA ILE A 120 6.71 -3.29 -13.37
C ILE A 120 5.73 -2.55 -12.47
N ALA A 121 5.53 -1.25 -12.69
CA ALA A 121 4.53 -0.43 -11.99
C ALA A 121 3.54 0.17 -13.00
N PRO A 122 2.66 -0.65 -13.60
CA PRO A 122 1.65 -0.17 -14.53
C PRO A 122 0.65 0.72 -13.79
N ASP A 123 0.17 1.76 -14.45
CA ASP A 123 -0.98 2.52 -13.97
C ASP A 123 -2.26 1.73 -14.25
N TYR A 124 -2.81 1.10 -13.23
CA TYR A 124 -4.05 0.32 -13.35
C TYR A 124 -5.29 1.17 -13.64
N PHE A 125 -5.20 2.49 -13.53
CA PHE A 125 -6.26 3.43 -13.85
C PHE A 125 -6.17 3.97 -15.28
N ASP A 126 -5.04 3.75 -15.96
CA ASP A 126 -4.88 4.12 -17.36
C ASP A 126 -5.63 3.11 -18.24
N VAL A 127 -6.82 3.53 -18.69
CA VAL A 127 -7.70 2.70 -19.54
C VAL A 127 -7.12 2.51 -20.95
N ASP A 128 -6.21 3.40 -21.35
CA ASP A 128 -5.58 3.41 -22.67
C ASP A 128 -4.26 2.61 -22.69
N ASP A 129 -3.84 2.05 -21.54
CA ASP A 129 -2.65 1.21 -21.48
C ASP A 129 -2.91 -0.16 -22.10
N GLU A 130 -2.46 -0.35 -23.33
CA GLU A 130 -2.58 -1.61 -24.08
C GLU A 130 -1.45 -2.60 -23.79
N ARG A 131 -0.54 -2.32 -22.86
CA ARG A 131 0.57 -3.22 -22.55
C ARG A 131 0.06 -4.56 -22.04
N PRO A 132 0.62 -5.69 -22.49
CA PRO A 132 0.21 -7.00 -22.00
C PRO A 132 0.57 -7.16 -20.53
N ILE A 133 -0.40 -7.54 -19.71
CA ILE A 133 -0.19 -7.84 -18.30
C ILE A 133 0.36 -9.26 -18.18
N PHE A 134 1.48 -9.39 -17.48
CA PHE A 134 2.05 -10.69 -17.15
C PHE A 134 1.22 -11.35 -16.03
N ASP A 135 0.73 -12.55 -16.26
CA ASP A 135 -0.11 -13.30 -15.33
C ASP A 135 0.27 -14.79 -15.29
N TRP A 136 0.80 -15.23 -14.16
CA TRP A 136 1.17 -16.62 -13.94
C TRP A 136 0.01 -17.59 -14.13
N THR A 137 -1.19 -17.23 -13.73
CA THR A 137 -2.35 -18.10 -13.83
C THR A 137 -2.66 -18.44 -15.29
N GLN A 138 -2.62 -17.44 -16.16
CA GLN A 138 -2.82 -17.66 -17.60
C GLN A 138 -1.70 -18.51 -18.20
N ILE A 139 -0.45 -18.27 -17.79
CA ILE A 139 0.70 -19.02 -18.29
C ILE A 139 0.61 -20.48 -17.88
N ILE A 140 0.33 -20.75 -16.62
CA ILE A 140 0.17 -22.13 -16.10
C ILE A 140 -1.00 -22.85 -16.80
N ARG A 141 -2.13 -22.16 -16.96
CA ARG A 141 -3.32 -22.71 -17.66
C ARG A 141 -3.01 -23.08 -19.11
N LYS A 142 -2.26 -22.22 -19.80
CA LYS A 142 -1.86 -22.46 -21.20
C LYS A 142 -0.66 -23.42 -21.33
N ARG A 143 -0.09 -23.90 -20.22
CA ARG A 143 1.16 -24.71 -20.19
C ARG A 143 2.31 -23.97 -20.90
N GLY A 144 2.37 -22.65 -20.71
CA GLY A 144 3.35 -21.79 -21.36
C GLY A 144 4.76 -21.97 -20.82
N ILE A 145 5.74 -21.65 -21.65
CA ILE A 145 7.15 -21.52 -21.25
C ILE A 145 7.46 -20.05 -21.15
N VAL A 146 8.06 -19.64 -20.03
CA VAL A 146 8.45 -18.24 -19.77
C VAL A 146 9.95 -18.15 -19.70
N TYR A 147 10.51 -17.23 -20.46
CA TYR A 147 11.90 -16.83 -20.36
C TYR A 147 11.97 -15.39 -19.85
N ILE A 148 12.66 -15.18 -18.73
CA ILE A 148 12.78 -13.87 -18.09
C ILE A 148 14.24 -13.43 -18.19
N GLY A 149 14.48 -12.38 -18.97
CA GLY A 149 15.79 -11.74 -19.08
C GLY A 149 15.97 -10.72 -17.97
N LEU A 150 16.85 -11.00 -17.00
CA LEU A 150 17.21 -10.07 -15.94
C LEU A 150 18.65 -9.61 -16.15
N ASP A 151 18.86 -8.30 -16.31
CA ASP A 151 20.20 -7.73 -16.48
C ASP A 151 20.92 -7.56 -15.14
N ALA A 152 21.36 -8.70 -14.58
CA ALA A 152 22.11 -8.71 -13.33
C ALA A 152 23.55 -8.15 -13.47
N MET A 153 24.03 -7.97 -14.69
CA MET A 153 25.35 -7.40 -14.94
C MET A 153 25.36 -5.90 -14.77
N THR A 154 24.25 -5.23 -15.06
CA THR A 154 24.11 -3.78 -14.94
C THR A 154 23.63 -3.39 -13.54
N ASP A 155 22.62 -4.06 -13.00
CA ASP A 155 22.09 -3.81 -11.63
C ASP A 155 21.61 -5.12 -10.97
N THR A 156 22.52 -5.73 -10.21
CA THR A 156 22.26 -6.98 -9.50
C THR A 156 21.13 -6.86 -8.46
N GLU A 157 21.00 -5.71 -7.79
CA GLU A 157 19.95 -5.50 -6.77
C GLU A 157 18.55 -5.50 -7.41
N VAL A 158 18.38 -4.74 -8.49
CA VAL A 158 17.11 -4.68 -9.23
C VAL A 158 16.78 -6.04 -9.84
N ALA A 159 17.75 -6.69 -10.48
CA ALA A 159 17.55 -8.01 -11.07
C ALA A 159 17.12 -9.04 -10.01
N SER A 160 17.76 -9.03 -8.83
CA SER A 160 17.39 -9.90 -7.71
C SER A 160 16.02 -9.58 -7.14
N ALA A 161 15.68 -8.29 -6.97
CA ALA A 161 14.37 -7.87 -6.46
C ALA A 161 13.24 -8.29 -7.40
N VAL A 162 13.38 -8.04 -8.70
CA VAL A 162 12.38 -8.44 -9.70
C VAL A 162 12.27 -9.95 -9.77
N GLY A 163 13.38 -10.68 -9.84
CA GLY A 163 13.38 -12.14 -9.90
C GLY A 163 12.74 -12.78 -8.67
N ASN A 164 13.07 -12.32 -7.47
CA ASN A 164 12.49 -12.79 -6.22
C ASN A 164 11.00 -12.47 -6.13
N SER A 165 10.58 -11.29 -6.56
CA SER A 165 9.17 -10.89 -6.59
C SER A 165 8.37 -11.81 -7.52
N MET A 166 8.85 -12.03 -8.75
CA MET A 166 8.20 -12.92 -9.71
C MET A 166 8.15 -14.37 -9.22
N PHE A 167 9.21 -14.85 -8.58
CA PHE A 167 9.24 -16.20 -8.03
C PHE A 167 8.25 -16.34 -6.85
N SER A 168 8.19 -15.36 -5.96
CA SER A 168 7.24 -15.33 -4.84
C SER A 168 5.79 -15.31 -5.33
N ASP A 169 5.50 -14.55 -6.38
CA ASP A 169 4.18 -14.52 -7.00
C ASP A 169 3.82 -15.87 -7.65
N LEU A 170 4.76 -16.52 -8.33
CA LEU A 170 4.59 -17.87 -8.86
C LEU A 170 4.25 -18.88 -7.75
N VAL A 171 4.98 -18.87 -6.65
CA VAL A 171 4.74 -19.75 -5.50
C VAL A 171 3.37 -19.48 -4.89
N SER A 172 3.00 -18.21 -4.71
CA SER A 172 1.68 -17.80 -4.19
C SER A 172 0.56 -18.27 -5.11
N THR A 173 0.69 -18.02 -6.42
CA THR A 173 -0.29 -18.46 -7.43
C THR A 173 -0.43 -19.97 -7.46
N SER A 174 0.68 -20.71 -7.40
CA SER A 174 0.67 -22.17 -7.36
C SER A 174 -0.03 -22.69 -6.10
N GLY A 175 0.21 -22.05 -4.94
CA GLY A 175 -0.46 -22.37 -3.68
C GLY A 175 -1.97 -22.11 -3.73
N MET A 176 -2.40 -21.03 -4.36
CA MET A 176 -3.81 -20.72 -4.57
C MET A 176 -4.47 -21.75 -5.49
N ILE A 177 -3.83 -22.10 -6.60
CA ILE A 177 -4.33 -23.14 -7.53
C ILE A 177 -4.42 -24.49 -6.82
N TYR A 178 -3.43 -24.85 -6.02
CA TYR A 178 -3.44 -26.10 -5.24
C TYR A 178 -4.59 -26.16 -4.23
N LYS A 179 -4.85 -25.06 -3.53
CA LYS A 179 -5.89 -24.98 -2.49
C LYS A 179 -7.31 -24.91 -3.04
N HIS A 180 -7.51 -24.16 -4.11
CA HIS A 180 -8.83 -23.75 -4.57
C HIS A 180 -9.16 -24.18 -6.00
N GLY A 181 -8.21 -24.81 -6.71
CA GLY A 181 -8.35 -25.12 -8.12
C GLY A 181 -8.24 -23.91 -9.03
N PHE A 182 -8.26 -24.14 -10.33
CA PHE A 182 -8.17 -23.07 -11.33
C PHE A 182 -9.40 -22.16 -11.38
N GLU A 183 -10.56 -22.62 -10.92
CA GLU A 183 -11.83 -21.90 -11.04
C GLU A 183 -12.07 -20.93 -9.88
N HIS A 184 -11.50 -21.17 -8.72
CA HIS A 184 -11.73 -20.33 -7.52
C HIS A 184 -10.70 -19.21 -7.32
N GLY A 185 -9.59 -19.23 -8.04
CA GLY A 185 -8.53 -18.21 -7.94
C GLY A 185 -8.69 -17.02 -8.87
N MET A 186 -9.73 -17.01 -9.70
CA MET A 186 -9.93 -16.00 -10.73
C MET A 186 -11.21 -15.20 -10.51
N LEU A 187 -11.25 -14.42 -9.47
CA LEU A 187 -12.02 -13.20 -9.56
C LEU A 187 -11.18 -12.24 -10.39
N ASP A 188 -11.39 -12.32 -11.70
CA ASP A 188 -10.98 -11.28 -12.62
C ASP A 188 -11.54 -9.96 -12.10
N GLY A 189 -10.69 -9.00 -11.85
CA GLY A 189 -11.12 -7.65 -11.42
C GLY A 189 -11.94 -6.91 -12.48
N ARG A 190 -12.27 -7.58 -13.56
CA ARG A 190 -13.30 -7.24 -14.54
C ARG A 190 -14.42 -8.24 -14.36
N ASN A 191 -15.51 -7.82 -13.72
CA ASN A 191 -16.78 -8.55 -13.58
C ASN A 191 -17.24 -9.19 -14.90
N ASN A 192 -16.62 -10.26 -15.33
CA ASN A 192 -17.11 -11.14 -16.36
C ASN A 192 -17.15 -12.54 -15.76
N ALA A 193 -18.26 -12.82 -15.04
CA ALA A 193 -18.74 -14.17 -14.90
C ALA A 193 -19.00 -14.71 -16.32
N MET A 194 -18.24 -15.73 -16.72
CA MET A 194 -18.68 -16.69 -17.70
C MET A 194 -19.27 -17.88 -16.99
#